data_46cc467f2240c230e02cabed3b2ed000
#
_entry.id   46cc467f2240c230e02cabed3b2ed000
#
_cell.length_a   1.000
_cell.length_b   1.000
_cell.length_c   1.000
_cell.angle_alpha   90.00
_cell.angle_beta   90.00
_cell.angle_gamma   90.00
#
_symmetry.space_group_name_H-M   'P 1'
#
loop_
_entity.id
_entity.type
_entity.pdbx_description
1 polymer ?
#
loop_
_entity_poly.entity_id
_entity_poly.type
_entity_poly.pdbx_seq_one_letter_code
_entity_poly.pdbx_strand_id
1 'polypeptide(L)'
;MKFIKQLIAVVALLCATQALAEPQLGKDYKLLNPPQPTASGSKIEVLEFFFYGCSHCFKLHPLLVAWEKKMPKDVELTYVPAIFNASWEPMARTFYALDALGQLKQLHDPLFNAWNTTIEDLTDEAKITAFVSKRGVDGKKFGEAYNSFSMQSKIVRAKQMGQSYGIRGTPTLIVDGKYLLPACIRPRP
;
A
#
# COMPACT_ATOMS: atom_id res chain seq x y z
N MET A 1 38.24 33.88 25.02
CA MET A 1 37.99 32.50 25.42
C MET A 1 36.58 32.24 25.97
N LYS A 2 35.96 33.18 26.74
CA LYS A 2 34.59 32.99 27.24
C LYS A 2 33.53 32.96 26.14
N PHE A 3 33.60 33.78 25.11
CA PHE A 3 32.68 33.82 23.97
C PHE A 3 32.68 32.53 23.15
N ILE A 4 33.86 31.89 22.93
CA ILE A 4 33.97 30.65 22.20
C ILE A 4 33.31 29.50 22.96
N LYS A 5 33.49 29.46 24.31
CA LYS A 5 32.79 28.43 25.15
C LYS A 5 31.29 28.61 25.18
N GLN A 6 30.79 29.84 25.16
CA GLN A 6 29.35 30.10 25.06
C GLN A 6 28.78 29.74 23.69
N LEU A 7 29.52 30.00 22.60
CA LEU A 7 29.10 29.62 21.26
C LEU A 7 29.01 28.09 21.09
N ILE A 8 30.03 27.36 21.62
CA ILE A 8 30.01 25.89 21.60
C ILE A 8 28.85 25.31 22.41
N ALA A 9 28.53 25.90 23.56
CA ALA A 9 27.39 25.47 24.39
C ALA A 9 26.04 25.69 23.68
N VAL A 10 25.88 26.80 22.96
CA VAL A 10 24.64 27.09 22.19
C VAL A 10 24.52 26.14 21.00
N VAL A 11 25.60 25.85 20.28
CA VAL A 11 25.60 24.90 19.15
C VAL A 11 25.31 23.48 19.65
N ALA A 12 25.87 23.07 20.78
CA ALA A 12 25.59 21.77 21.39
C ALA A 12 24.11 21.64 21.84
N LEU A 13 23.49 22.73 22.32
CA LEU A 13 22.07 22.74 22.70
C LEU A 13 21.14 22.67 21.47
N LEU A 14 21.51 23.25 20.35
CA LEU A 14 20.75 23.21 19.09
C LEU A 14 20.83 21.85 18.39
N CYS A 15 21.88 21.06 18.58
CA CYS A 15 22.03 19.71 18.05
C CYS A 15 21.22 18.65 18.85
N ALA A 16 20.77 18.96 20.06
CA ALA A 16 20.08 17.99 20.93
C ALA A 16 18.56 17.82 20.63
N THR A 17 17.99 18.57 19.68
CA THR A 17 16.53 18.58 19.45
C THR A 17 16.03 17.77 18.26
N GLN A 18 16.85 16.91 17.66
CA GLN A 18 16.40 15.90 16.72
C GLN A 18 15.93 14.64 17.47
N ALA A 19 15.08 14.81 18.49
CA ALA A 19 14.34 13.69 19.05
C ALA A 19 13.34 13.23 17.98
N LEU A 20 13.70 12.25 17.17
CA LEU A 20 12.75 11.49 16.37
C LEU A 20 11.71 10.95 17.36
N ALA A 21 10.52 11.53 17.34
CA ALA A 21 9.44 11.09 18.22
C ALA A 21 9.15 9.61 17.90
N GLU A 22 9.44 8.73 18.84
CA GLU A 22 9.18 7.30 18.70
C GLU A 22 7.68 7.05 18.49
N PRO A 23 7.31 6.12 17.59
CA PRO A 23 5.93 5.75 17.38
C PRO A 23 5.27 5.26 18.67
N GLN A 24 4.07 5.74 18.98
CA GLN A 24 3.36 5.46 20.21
C GLN A 24 2.23 4.45 20.00
N LEU A 25 2.21 3.39 20.80
CA LEU A 25 1.13 2.41 20.85
C LEU A 25 -0.21 3.11 21.18
N GLY A 26 -1.26 2.75 20.45
CA GLY A 26 -2.60 3.33 20.60
C GLY A 26 -2.81 4.66 19.88
N LYS A 27 -1.73 5.36 19.52
CA LYS A 27 -1.78 6.62 18.79
C LYS A 27 -1.33 6.45 17.34
N ASP A 28 -0.11 6.01 17.13
CA ASP A 28 0.50 5.86 15.81
C ASP A 28 0.28 4.45 15.23
N TYR A 29 0.18 3.44 16.07
CA TYR A 29 -0.09 2.06 15.68
C TYR A 29 -0.85 1.29 16.76
N LYS A 30 -1.41 0.14 16.37
CA LYS A 30 -2.03 -0.85 17.25
C LYS A 30 -1.32 -2.18 17.10
N LEU A 31 -1.37 -3.03 18.11
CA LEU A 31 -0.90 -4.42 18.01
C LEU A 31 -2.02 -5.30 17.45
N LEU A 32 -1.66 -6.16 16.51
CA LEU A 32 -2.51 -7.28 16.11
C LEU A 32 -2.45 -8.39 17.16
N ASN A 33 -3.60 -8.89 17.54
CA ASN A 33 -3.70 -9.99 18.49
C ASN A 33 -4.76 -10.99 18.00
N PRO A 34 -4.34 -12.21 17.60
CA PRO A 34 -2.96 -12.68 17.50
C PRO A 34 -2.16 -12.05 16.35
N PRO A 35 -0.82 -12.01 16.43
CA PRO A 35 0.01 -11.67 15.28
C PRO A 35 -0.23 -12.61 14.11
N GLN A 36 -0.09 -12.12 12.90
CA GLN A 36 -0.27 -12.90 11.67
C GLN A 36 1.09 -13.36 11.12
N PRO A 37 1.15 -14.53 10.46
CA PRO A 37 2.38 -14.99 9.81
C PRO A 37 2.75 -14.10 8.64
N THR A 38 4.05 -13.88 8.44
CA THR A 38 4.60 -13.15 7.30
C THR A 38 4.99 -14.08 6.16
N ALA A 39 4.99 -13.59 4.93
CA ALA A 39 5.41 -14.32 3.74
C ALA A 39 6.79 -13.89 3.20
N SER A 40 7.40 -12.88 3.78
CA SER A 40 8.66 -12.25 3.34
C SER A 40 9.94 -12.99 3.78
N GLY A 41 9.81 -14.14 4.44
CA GLY A 41 10.95 -14.92 4.95
C GLY A 41 11.69 -14.19 6.06
N SER A 42 12.97 -13.84 5.84
CA SER A 42 13.80 -13.10 6.80
C SER A 42 13.65 -11.58 6.75
N LYS A 43 12.86 -11.06 5.81
CA LYS A 43 12.65 -9.64 5.69
C LYS A 43 11.48 -9.16 6.55
N ILE A 44 11.51 -7.89 6.93
CA ILE A 44 10.40 -7.20 7.56
C ILE A 44 9.33 -6.97 6.49
N GLU A 45 8.18 -7.60 6.65
CA GLU A 45 7.06 -7.46 5.74
C GLU A 45 6.29 -6.17 6.04
N VAL A 46 6.03 -5.38 4.99
CA VAL A 46 5.11 -4.26 5.03
C VAL A 46 3.99 -4.53 4.04
N LEU A 47 2.76 -4.69 4.51
CA LEU A 47 1.58 -4.83 3.66
C LEU A 47 0.83 -3.50 3.58
N GLU A 48 0.45 -3.09 2.38
CA GLU A 48 -0.56 -2.05 2.19
C GLU A 48 -1.87 -2.67 1.74
N PHE A 49 -2.90 -2.61 2.59
CA PHE A 49 -4.27 -2.89 2.16
C PHE A 49 -4.85 -1.63 1.52
N PHE A 50 -5.14 -1.70 0.22
CA PHE A 50 -5.53 -0.54 -0.58
C PHE A 50 -6.77 -0.81 -1.45
N PHE A 51 -7.34 0.25 -2.00
CA PHE A 51 -8.34 0.20 -3.06
C PHE A 51 -8.11 1.35 -4.04
N TYR A 52 -8.19 1.08 -5.35
CA TYR A 52 -7.95 2.11 -6.37
C TYR A 52 -8.91 3.30 -6.27
N GLY A 53 -10.18 3.07 -5.89
CA GLY A 53 -11.16 4.13 -5.69
C GLY A 53 -11.06 4.88 -4.35
N CYS A 54 -10.05 4.57 -3.53
CA CYS A 54 -9.85 5.24 -2.25
C CYS A 54 -8.95 6.48 -2.41
N SER A 55 -9.50 7.67 -2.19
CA SER A 55 -8.76 8.94 -2.31
C SER A 55 -7.59 9.06 -1.33
N HIS A 56 -7.66 8.41 -0.16
CA HIS A 56 -6.53 8.38 0.79
C HIS A 56 -5.42 7.44 0.31
N CYS A 57 -5.74 6.29 -0.32
CA CYS A 57 -4.76 5.44 -0.97
C CYS A 57 -4.07 6.18 -2.12
N PHE A 58 -4.85 6.88 -2.95
CA PHE A 58 -4.32 7.72 -4.02
C PHE A 58 -3.31 8.77 -3.53
N LYS A 59 -3.58 9.41 -2.37
CA LYS A 59 -2.65 10.37 -1.75
C LYS A 59 -1.42 9.69 -1.11
N LEU A 60 -1.58 8.50 -0.56
CA LEU A 60 -0.48 7.75 0.07
C LEU A 60 0.46 7.14 -0.96
N HIS A 61 -0.09 6.66 -2.07
CA HIS A 61 0.65 5.91 -3.09
C HIS A 61 1.97 6.57 -3.55
N PRO A 62 2.01 7.88 -3.97
CA PRO A 62 3.27 8.51 -4.37
C PRO A 62 4.30 8.57 -3.22
N LEU A 63 3.86 8.63 -1.97
CA LEU A 63 4.76 8.62 -0.81
C LEU A 63 5.37 7.23 -0.60
N LEU A 64 4.58 6.16 -0.79
CA LEU A 64 5.07 4.78 -0.73
C LEU A 64 6.05 4.50 -1.87
N VAL A 65 5.75 4.92 -3.10
CA VAL A 65 6.66 4.79 -4.25
C VAL A 65 7.99 5.53 -4.01
N ALA A 66 7.94 6.72 -3.38
CA ALA A 66 9.14 7.45 -3.03
C ALA A 66 9.93 6.78 -1.89
N TRP A 67 9.22 6.19 -0.92
CA TRP A 67 9.82 5.44 0.19
C TRP A 67 10.45 4.13 -0.29
N GLU A 68 9.79 3.39 -1.18
CA GLU A 68 10.27 2.12 -1.75
C GLU A 68 11.66 2.27 -2.39
N LYS A 69 11.92 3.42 -3.05
CA LYS A 69 13.25 3.72 -3.63
C LYS A 69 14.36 3.86 -2.60
N LYS A 70 14.04 4.10 -1.33
CA LYS A 70 14.96 4.32 -0.21
C LYS A 70 14.84 3.23 0.87
N MET A 71 13.97 2.27 0.63
CA MET A 71 13.65 1.20 1.57
C MET A 71 14.90 0.36 1.88
N PRO A 72 15.15 0.01 3.14
CA PRO A 72 16.22 -0.91 3.51
C PRO A 72 16.06 -2.26 2.79
N LYS A 73 17.18 -2.94 2.53
CA LYS A 73 17.18 -4.22 1.77
C LYS A 73 16.50 -5.37 2.51
N ASP A 74 16.39 -5.26 3.82
CA ASP A 74 15.73 -6.20 4.73
C ASP A 74 14.24 -5.91 4.93
N VAL A 75 13.68 -4.95 4.18
CA VAL A 75 12.24 -4.64 4.17
C VAL A 75 11.65 -5.03 2.82
N GLU A 76 10.40 -5.48 2.81
CA GLU A 76 9.63 -5.81 1.61
C GLU A 76 8.23 -5.20 1.68
N LEU A 77 7.86 -4.39 0.68
CA LEU A 77 6.53 -3.81 0.54
C LEU A 77 5.69 -4.67 -0.39
N THR A 78 4.51 -5.07 0.06
CA THR A 78 3.54 -5.83 -0.72
C THR A 78 2.18 -5.14 -0.68
N TYR A 79 1.60 -4.93 -1.86
CA TYR A 79 0.26 -4.36 -2.02
C TYR A 79 -0.78 -5.47 -1.99
N VAL A 80 -1.84 -5.28 -1.19
CA VAL A 80 -2.96 -6.22 -1.06
C VAL A 80 -4.27 -5.49 -1.36
N PRO A 81 -4.95 -5.77 -2.46
CA PRO A 81 -6.24 -5.18 -2.74
C PRO A 81 -7.25 -5.56 -1.66
N ALA A 82 -7.82 -4.58 -0.98
CA ALA A 82 -8.91 -4.80 -0.05
C ALA A 82 -10.22 -5.06 -0.81
N ILE A 83 -11.04 -5.99 -0.31
CA ILE A 83 -12.32 -6.37 -0.93
C ILE A 83 -13.39 -6.38 0.16
N PHE A 84 -14.00 -5.23 0.43
CA PHE A 84 -15.03 -5.11 1.47
C PHE A 84 -16.43 -5.46 0.96
N ASN A 85 -16.65 -5.40 -0.34
CA ASN A 85 -17.90 -5.76 -1.00
C ASN A 85 -17.63 -6.21 -2.45
N ALA A 86 -18.67 -6.71 -3.11
CA ALA A 86 -18.55 -7.26 -4.46
C ALA A 86 -18.08 -6.22 -5.51
N SER A 87 -18.42 -4.94 -5.33
CA SER A 87 -18.02 -3.89 -6.30
C SER A 87 -16.52 -3.57 -6.29
N TRP A 88 -15.79 -4.01 -5.27
CA TRP A 88 -14.33 -3.83 -5.20
C TRP A 88 -13.56 -4.97 -5.89
N GLU A 89 -14.21 -6.12 -6.07
CA GLU A 89 -13.55 -7.31 -6.63
C GLU A 89 -13.00 -7.11 -8.06
N PRO A 90 -13.69 -6.41 -9.00
CA PRO A 90 -13.14 -6.18 -10.33
C PRO A 90 -11.77 -5.49 -10.31
N MET A 91 -11.56 -4.52 -9.44
CA MET A 91 -10.27 -3.84 -9.31
C MET A 91 -9.20 -4.70 -8.63
N ALA A 92 -9.58 -5.55 -7.69
CA ALA A 92 -8.66 -6.52 -7.10
C ALA A 92 -8.20 -7.56 -8.14
N ARG A 93 -9.11 -8.06 -8.98
CA ARG A 93 -8.78 -8.93 -10.13
C ARG A 93 -7.87 -8.24 -11.11
N THR A 94 -8.13 -6.97 -11.41
CA THR A 94 -7.28 -6.14 -12.29
C THR A 94 -5.86 -6.05 -11.77
N PHE A 95 -5.69 -5.74 -10.47
CA PHE A 95 -4.37 -5.71 -9.84
C PHE A 95 -3.62 -7.03 -10.03
N TYR A 96 -4.23 -8.15 -9.67
CA TYR A 96 -3.59 -9.45 -9.77
C TYR A 96 -3.38 -9.94 -11.21
N ALA A 97 -4.24 -9.56 -12.15
CA ALA A 97 -4.06 -9.88 -13.56
C ALA A 97 -2.86 -9.13 -14.15
N LEU A 98 -2.73 -7.84 -13.84
CA LEU A 98 -1.59 -7.03 -14.27
C LEU A 98 -0.27 -7.49 -13.62
N ASP A 99 -0.32 -7.89 -12.35
CA ASP A 99 0.81 -8.49 -11.66
C ASP A 99 1.27 -9.79 -12.35
N ALA A 100 0.34 -10.69 -12.64
CA ALA A 100 0.63 -11.93 -13.34
C ALA A 100 1.21 -11.73 -14.76
N LEU A 101 0.87 -10.63 -15.42
CA LEU A 101 1.38 -10.26 -16.74
C LEU A 101 2.66 -9.41 -16.67
N GLY A 102 3.16 -9.08 -15.48
CA GLY A 102 4.31 -8.18 -15.30
C GLY A 102 4.05 -6.74 -15.72
N GLN A 103 2.75 -6.32 -15.79
CA GLN A 103 2.32 -4.99 -16.25
C GLN A 103 1.90 -4.07 -15.10
N LEU A 104 1.92 -4.58 -13.85
CA LEU A 104 1.43 -3.83 -12.69
C LEU A 104 2.20 -2.52 -12.49
N LYS A 105 3.53 -2.56 -12.58
CA LYS A 105 4.39 -1.39 -12.39
C LYS A 105 4.06 -0.24 -13.37
N GLN A 106 3.64 -0.58 -14.58
CA GLN A 106 3.28 0.39 -15.61
C GLN A 106 1.88 0.97 -15.38
N LEU A 107 0.93 0.19 -14.85
CA LEU A 107 -0.48 0.54 -14.83
C LEU A 107 -1.02 0.87 -13.43
N HIS A 108 -0.24 0.70 -12.38
CA HIS A 108 -0.68 0.98 -11.01
C HIS A 108 -1.06 2.45 -10.82
N ASP A 109 -0.17 3.38 -11.20
CA ASP A 109 -0.44 4.82 -11.18
C ASP A 109 -1.61 5.22 -12.12
N PRO A 110 -1.68 4.78 -13.40
CA PRO A 110 -2.81 5.03 -14.28
C PRO A 110 -4.16 4.57 -13.72
N LEU A 111 -4.22 3.45 -13.01
CA LEU A 111 -5.46 2.97 -12.38
C LEU A 111 -5.89 3.86 -11.22
N PHE A 112 -4.98 4.29 -10.37
CA PHE A 112 -5.28 5.27 -9.33
C PHE A 112 -5.80 6.59 -9.92
N ASN A 113 -5.16 7.08 -10.99
CA ASN A 113 -5.57 8.32 -11.67
C ASN A 113 -6.95 8.17 -12.32
N ALA A 114 -7.23 7.03 -12.95
CA ALA A 114 -8.51 6.74 -13.57
C ALA A 114 -9.69 6.84 -12.58
N TRP A 115 -9.50 6.35 -11.37
CA TRP A 115 -10.53 6.38 -10.33
C TRP A 115 -10.65 7.72 -9.60
N ASN A 116 -9.56 8.45 -9.40
CA ASN A 116 -9.53 9.61 -8.50
C ASN A 116 -9.44 10.95 -9.22
N THR A 117 -9.02 10.97 -10.48
CA THR A 117 -8.79 12.21 -11.24
C THR A 117 -9.65 12.29 -12.48
N THR A 118 -9.58 11.31 -13.37
CA THR A 118 -10.33 11.30 -14.63
C THR A 118 -11.72 10.69 -14.50
N ILE A 119 -11.99 10.02 -13.38
CA ILE A 119 -13.29 9.37 -13.04
C ILE A 119 -13.76 8.49 -14.19
N GLU A 120 -12.88 7.59 -14.63
CA GLU A 120 -13.21 6.61 -15.67
C GLU A 120 -14.08 5.49 -15.10
N ASP A 121 -15.05 5.02 -15.87
CA ASP A 121 -15.89 3.89 -15.48
C ASP A 121 -15.13 2.56 -15.64
N LEU A 122 -14.59 2.06 -14.55
CA LEU A 122 -13.85 0.81 -14.46
C LEU A 122 -14.59 -0.22 -13.57
N THR A 123 -15.90 -0.29 -13.71
CA THR A 123 -16.76 -1.12 -12.84
C THR A 123 -16.91 -2.56 -13.34
N ASP A 124 -16.63 -2.83 -14.62
CA ASP A 124 -16.75 -4.15 -15.21
C ASP A 124 -15.51 -4.55 -16.03
N GLU A 125 -15.38 -5.85 -16.29
CA GLU A 125 -14.24 -6.42 -17.01
C GLU A 125 -14.06 -5.84 -18.43
N ALA A 126 -15.14 -5.58 -19.16
CA ALA A 126 -15.05 -5.10 -20.54
C ALA A 126 -14.44 -3.69 -20.59
N LYS A 127 -14.87 -2.79 -19.71
CA LYS A 127 -14.35 -1.43 -19.59
C LYS A 127 -12.90 -1.43 -19.11
N ILE A 128 -12.58 -2.29 -18.12
CA ILE A 128 -11.22 -2.46 -17.62
C ILE A 128 -10.32 -2.99 -18.73
N THR A 129 -10.76 -4.00 -19.48
CA THR A 129 -9.99 -4.55 -20.61
C THR A 129 -9.72 -3.50 -21.67
N ALA A 130 -10.73 -2.69 -22.01
CA ALA A 130 -10.55 -1.57 -22.95
C ALA A 130 -9.54 -0.53 -22.41
N PHE A 131 -9.59 -0.21 -21.12
CA PHE A 131 -8.68 0.71 -20.46
C PHE A 131 -7.22 0.24 -20.52
N VAL A 132 -6.97 -1.03 -20.16
CA VAL A 132 -5.60 -1.57 -20.13
C VAL A 132 -5.07 -1.80 -21.55
N SER A 133 -5.94 -2.18 -22.50
CA SER A 133 -5.55 -2.37 -23.91
C SER A 133 -5.11 -1.07 -24.57
N LYS A 134 -5.79 0.04 -24.29
CA LYS A 134 -5.37 1.40 -24.76
C LYS A 134 -3.98 1.80 -24.22
N ARG A 135 -3.48 1.10 -23.18
CA ARG A 135 -2.18 1.34 -22.55
C ARG A 135 -1.15 0.24 -22.84
N GLY A 136 -1.40 -0.56 -23.89
CA GLY A 136 -0.43 -1.53 -24.43
C GLY A 136 -0.50 -2.93 -23.83
N VAL A 137 -1.48 -3.23 -22.99
CA VAL A 137 -1.69 -4.60 -22.50
C VAL A 137 -2.51 -5.39 -23.51
N ASP A 138 -2.08 -6.61 -23.81
CA ASP A 138 -2.85 -7.54 -24.64
C ASP A 138 -4.18 -7.89 -23.92
N GLY A 139 -5.29 -7.41 -24.46
CA GLY A 139 -6.61 -7.58 -23.87
C GLY A 139 -7.05 -9.04 -23.74
N LYS A 140 -6.63 -9.94 -24.67
CA LYS A 140 -6.92 -11.37 -24.59
C LYS A 140 -6.18 -12.00 -23.42
N LYS A 141 -4.87 -11.76 -23.30
CA LYS A 141 -4.06 -12.27 -22.19
C LYS A 141 -4.54 -11.70 -20.85
N PHE A 142 -4.98 -10.43 -20.84
CA PHE A 142 -5.56 -9.83 -19.64
C PHE A 142 -6.84 -10.56 -19.22
N GLY A 143 -7.79 -10.80 -20.13
CA GLY A 143 -9.01 -11.54 -19.85
C GLY A 143 -8.75 -12.98 -19.36
N GLU A 144 -7.78 -13.66 -19.98
CA GLU A 144 -7.35 -15.00 -19.55
C GLU A 144 -6.78 -14.97 -18.12
N ALA A 145 -5.92 -14.00 -17.78
CA ALA A 145 -5.38 -13.84 -16.44
C ALA A 145 -6.46 -13.45 -15.42
N TYR A 146 -7.34 -12.53 -15.80
CA TYR A 146 -8.44 -12.00 -14.95
C TYR A 146 -9.44 -13.09 -14.57
N ASN A 147 -9.72 -14.07 -15.47
CA ASN A 147 -10.67 -15.17 -15.28
C ASN A 147 -10.00 -16.49 -14.91
N SER A 148 -8.69 -16.52 -14.69
CA SER A 148 -7.97 -17.75 -14.39
C SER A 148 -8.42 -18.39 -13.06
N PHE A 149 -8.25 -19.70 -12.94
CA PHE A 149 -8.48 -20.40 -11.67
C PHE A 149 -7.57 -19.88 -10.54
N SER A 150 -6.32 -19.56 -10.86
CA SER A 150 -5.38 -18.98 -9.89
C SER A 150 -5.84 -17.60 -9.39
N MET A 151 -6.54 -16.82 -10.21
CA MET A 151 -7.16 -15.57 -9.80
C MET A 151 -8.16 -15.76 -8.66
N GLN A 152 -9.03 -16.78 -8.77
CA GLN A 152 -10.01 -17.06 -7.72
C GLN A 152 -9.32 -17.32 -6.37
N SER A 153 -8.22 -18.06 -6.37
CA SER A 153 -7.41 -18.32 -5.17
C SER A 153 -6.81 -17.03 -4.60
N LYS A 154 -6.30 -16.12 -5.44
CA LYS A 154 -5.78 -14.81 -5.01
C LYS A 154 -6.86 -13.94 -4.38
N ILE A 155 -8.07 -13.90 -4.96
CA ILE A 155 -9.22 -13.15 -4.43
C ILE A 155 -9.66 -13.69 -3.06
N VAL A 156 -9.81 -15.01 -2.95
CA VAL A 156 -10.14 -15.66 -1.67
C VAL A 156 -9.09 -15.33 -0.61
N ARG A 157 -7.80 -15.44 -0.96
CA ARG A 157 -6.70 -15.10 -0.05
C ARG A 157 -6.74 -13.63 0.39
N ALA A 158 -6.97 -12.69 -0.53
CA ALA A 158 -7.06 -11.27 -0.20
C ALA A 158 -8.21 -10.99 0.78
N LYS A 159 -9.38 -11.60 0.57
CA LYS A 159 -10.53 -11.51 1.48
C LYS A 159 -10.18 -12.09 2.87
N GLN A 160 -9.56 -13.27 2.92
CA GLN A 160 -9.13 -13.91 4.17
C GLN A 160 -8.09 -13.05 4.91
N MET A 161 -7.11 -12.50 4.19
CA MET A 161 -6.14 -11.59 4.79
C MET A 161 -6.84 -10.37 5.39
N GLY A 162 -7.73 -9.70 4.65
CA GLY A 162 -8.49 -8.57 5.17
C GLY A 162 -9.23 -8.90 6.47
N GLN A 163 -9.81 -10.10 6.58
CA GLN A 163 -10.49 -10.58 7.79
C GLN A 163 -9.51 -10.88 8.93
N SER A 164 -8.44 -11.66 8.65
CA SER A 164 -7.46 -12.09 9.67
C SER A 164 -6.70 -10.91 10.29
N TYR A 165 -6.40 -9.90 9.48
CA TYR A 165 -5.75 -8.66 9.95
C TYR A 165 -6.75 -7.65 10.53
N GLY A 166 -8.05 -7.94 10.52
CA GLY A 166 -9.08 -7.04 11.03
C GLY A 166 -9.15 -5.70 10.30
N ILE A 167 -8.89 -5.70 8.97
CA ILE A 167 -8.87 -4.49 8.15
C ILE A 167 -10.27 -3.90 8.04
N ARG A 168 -10.43 -2.64 8.45
CA ARG A 168 -11.74 -1.94 8.47
C ARG A 168 -11.80 -0.74 7.54
N GLY A 169 -10.71 -0.42 6.86
CA GLY A 169 -10.61 0.71 5.93
C GLY A 169 -9.31 0.70 5.16
N THR A 170 -9.23 1.55 4.15
CA THR A 170 -8.04 1.72 3.31
C THR A 170 -7.62 3.19 3.28
N PRO A 171 -6.31 3.49 3.19
CA PRO A 171 -5.22 2.53 3.28
C PRO A 171 -5.02 2.03 4.72
N THR A 172 -4.58 0.80 4.89
CA THR A 172 -4.08 0.28 6.17
C THR A 172 -2.74 -0.37 5.93
N LEU A 173 -1.73 -0.01 6.73
CA LEU A 173 -0.42 -0.64 6.68
C LEU A 173 -0.30 -1.65 7.82
N ILE A 174 0.28 -2.80 7.51
CA ILE A 174 0.66 -3.82 8.48
C ILE A 174 2.17 -4.00 8.40
N VAL A 175 2.85 -4.00 9.54
CA VAL A 175 4.28 -4.24 9.62
C VAL A 175 4.54 -5.51 10.40
N ASP A 176 5.30 -6.42 9.79
CA ASP A 176 5.78 -7.69 10.37
C ASP A 176 4.65 -8.57 10.96
N GLY A 177 3.45 -8.50 10.36
CA GLY A 177 2.27 -9.23 10.86
C GLY A 177 1.82 -8.82 12.27
N LYS A 178 2.40 -7.79 12.87
CA LYS A 178 2.23 -7.40 14.28
C LYS A 178 1.67 -6.00 14.48
N TYR A 179 2.10 -5.04 13.67
CA TYR A 179 1.78 -3.64 13.88
C TYR A 179 0.79 -3.15 12.83
N LEU A 180 -0.36 -2.68 13.25
CA LEU A 180 -1.39 -2.10 12.39
C LEU A 180 -1.34 -0.58 12.49
N LEU A 181 -1.08 0.08 11.36
CA LEU A 181 -1.13 1.52 11.21
C LEU A 181 -2.46 1.88 10.52
N PRO A 182 -3.36 2.62 11.20
CA PRO A 182 -4.66 2.96 10.63
C PRO A 182 -4.54 3.96 9.47
N ALA A 183 -5.55 3.95 8.59
CA ALA A 183 -5.67 4.77 7.39
C ALA A 183 -5.54 6.31 7.60
N CYS A 184 -5.74 6.81 8.80
CA CYS A 184 -5.55 8.21 9.14
C CYS A 184 -4.13 8.45 9.64
N ILE A 185 -3.18 8.48 8.73
CA ILE A 185 -1.89 9.10 9.03
C ILE A 185 -2.14 10.61 9.08
N ARG A 186 -2.37 11.14 10.28
CA ARG A 186 -2.32 12.59 10.46
C ARG A 186 -0.87 13.01 10.20
N PRO A 187 -0.61 13.93 9.25
CA PRO A 187 0.72 14.52 9.17
C PRO A 187 1.02 15.10 10.55
N ARG A 188 2.20 14.78 11.09
CA ARG A 188 2.67 15.44 12.31
C ARG A 188 2.94 16.89 11.97
N PRO A 189 2.55 17.82 12.84
CA PRO A 189 2.87 19.24 12.67
C PRO A 189 4.37 19.47 12.61
#